data_e98e1c7435434085f16e115b92ac5096
#
_entry.id   e98e1c7435434085f16e115b92ac5096
#
_cell.length_a   1.000
_cell.length_b   1.000
_cell.length_c   1.000
_cell.angle_alpha   90.00
_cell.angle_beta   90.00
_cell.angle_gamma   90.00
#
_symmetry.space_group_name_H-M   'P 1'
#
loop_
_entity.id
_entity.type
_entity.pdbx_description
1 polymer ?
#
loop_
_entity_poly.entity_id
_entity_poly.type
_entity_poly.pdbx_seq_one_letter_code
_entity_poly.pdbx_strand_id
1 'polypeptide(L)'
;MRRIRVTGPARRDITKILRHSGAEYGDQARQRYRRLIDQALKDLGADANRVGVQSIDDIRKSYFLYHLKWSRRAPIGPPVHQPRHLIAFYIDNSDDIIVARVFHERQMLSQHLPEPDDR
;
A
#
# COMPACT_ATOMS: atom_id res chain seq x y z
N MET A 1 14.30 11.66 0.22
CA MET A 1 13.10 10.99 0.74
C MET A 1 11.85 11.71 0.25
N ARG A 2 10.87 10.97 -0.27
CA ARG A 2 9.64 11.56 -0.77
C ARG A 2 8.59 11.64 0.32
N ARG A 3 7.76 12.67 0.26
CA ARG A 3 6.60 12.78 1.12
C ARG A 3 5.54 11.77 0.66
N ILE A 4 4.84 11.19 1.61
CA ILE A 4 3.74 10.25 1.36
C ILE A 4 2.41 10.93 1.68
N ARG A 5 1.49 10.86 0.71
CA ARG A 5 0.12 11.31 0.94
C ARG A 5 -0.82 10.13 0.73
N VAL A 6 -1.66 9.88 1.71
CA VAL A 6 -2.64 8.80 1.65
C VAL A 6 -4.00 9.41 1.36
N THR A 7 -4.61 9.05 0.23
CA THR A 7 -5.91 9.60 -0.17
C THR A 7 -7.02 9.11 0.75
N GLY A 8 -8.18 9.80 0.69
CA GLY A 8 -9.36 9.36 1.43
C GLY A 8 -9.76 7.92 1.14
N PRO A 9 -9.90 7.53 -0.14
CA PRO A 9 -10.20 6.13 -0.48
C PRO A 9 -9.17 5.14 0.07
N ALA A 10 -7.88 5.45 0.00
CA ALA A 10 -6.85 4.58 0.54
C ALA A 10 -6.95 4.46 2.06
N ARG A 11 -7.26 5.55 2.75
CA ARG A 11 -7.47 5.51 4.22
C ARG A 11 -8.65 4.61 4.57
N ARG A 12 -9.72 4.70 3.81
CA ARG A 12 -10.89 3.83 4.02
C ARG A 12 -10.54 2.37 3.78
N ASP A 13 -9.74 2.09 2.75
CA ASP A 13 -9.24 0.74 2.49
C ASP A 13 -8.48 0.20 3.70
N ILE A 14 -7.54 0.99 4.22
CA ILE A 14 -6.71 0.59 5.36
C ILE A 14 -7.59 0.34 6.59
N THR A 15 -8.55 1.22 6.85
CA THR A 15 -9.47 1.05 7.98
C THR A 15 -10.24 -0.27 7.88
N LYS A 16 -10.75 -0.59 6.69
CA LYS A 16 -11.49 -1.84 6.47
C LYS A 16 -10.60 -3.06 6.62
N ILE A 17 -9.38 -2.99 6.09
CA ILE A 17 -8.40 -4.09 6.19
C ILE A 17 -8.09 -4.38 7.66
N LEU A 18 -7.82 -3.34 8.45
CA LEU A 18 -7.48 -3.51 9.85
C LEU A 18 -8.67 -3.98 10.69
N ARG A 19 -9.87 -3.48 10.38
CA ARG A 19 -11.08 -3.93 11.06
C ARG A 19 -11.31 -5.42 10.80
N HIS A 20 -11.19 -5.85 9.55
CA HIS A 20 -11.33 -7.25 9.18
C HIS A 20 -10.29 -8.11 9.89
N SER A 21 -9.04 -7.69 9.88
CA SER A 21 -7.96 -8.41 10.55
C SER A 21 -8.22 -8.59 12.04
N GLY A 22 -8.68 -7.53 12.70
CA GLY A 22 -9.02 -7.59 14.12
C GLY A 22 -10.20 -8.51 14.42
N ALA A 23 -11.23 -8.47 13.58
CA ALA A 23 -12.42 -9.30 13.74
C ALA A 23 -12.11 -10.79 13.54
N GLU A 24 -11.27 -11.11 12.56
CA GLU A 24 -10.96 -12.51 12.20
C GLU A 24 -9.83 -13.11 13.05
N TYR A 25 -8.82 -12.32 13.40
CA TYR A 25 -7.58 -12.85 13.97
C TYR A 25 -7.17 -12.19 15.29
N GLY A 26 -7.96 -11.22 15.76
CA GLY A 26 -7.70 -10.57 17.06
C GLY A 26 -6.88 -9.29 16.95
N ASP A 27 -6.80 -8.59 18.09
CA ASP A 27 -6.20 -7.27 18.14
C ASP A 27 -4.70 -7.27 17.88
N GLN A 28 -3.99 -8.30 18.32
CA GLN A 28 -2.55 -8.39 18.06
C GLN A 28 -2.25 -8.56 16.58
N ALA A 29 -3.06 -9.33 15.88
CA ALA A 29 -2.91 -9.49 14.42
C ALA A 29 -3.19 -8.18 13.71
N ARG A 30 -4.21 -7.43 14.15
CA ARG A 30 -4.52 -6.12 13.61
C ARG A 30 -3.34 -5.16 13.80
N GLN A 31 -2.73 -5.14 14.98
CA GLN A 31 -1.58 -4.29 15.23
C GLN A 31 -0.37 -4.68 14.39
N ARG A 32 -0.13 -5.97 14.21
CA ARG A 32 0.96 -6.44 13.35
C ARG A 32 0.76 -5.98 11.91
N TYR A 33 -0.47 -6.10 11.41
CA TYR A 33 -0.77 -5.69 10.04
C TYR A 33 -0.63 -4.17 9.87
N ARG A 34 -1.05 -3.41 10.87
CA ARG A 34 -0.87 -1.96 10.85
C ARG A 34 0.61 -1.58 10.77
N ARG A 35 1.45 -2.22 11.58
CA ARG A 35 2.90 -1.95 11.53
C ARG A 35 3.49 -2.29 10.17
N LEU A 36 2.99 -3.35 9.55
CA LEU A 36 3.42 -3.73 8.20
C LEU A 36 3.06 -2.66 7.17
N ILE A 37 1.83 -2.17 7.20
CA ILE A 37 1.40 -1.11 6.30
C ILE A 37 2.25 0.15 6.51
N ASP A 38 2.45 0.56 7.76
CA ASP A 38 3.27 1.73 8.08
C ASP A 38 4.70 1.55 7.59
N GLN A 39 5.26 0.36 7.74
CA GLN A 39 6.61 0.07 7.27
C GLN A 39 6.71 0.15 5.74
N ALA A 40 5.70 -0.37 5.05
CA ALA A 40 5.68 -0.31 3.59
C ALA A 40 5.65 1.14 3.10
N LEU A 41 4.86 1.99 3.74
CA LEU A 41 4.83 3.41 3.39
C LEU A 41 6.18 4.08 3.63
N LYS A 42 6.83 3.79 4.74
CA LYS A 42 8.17 4.28 5.04
C LYS A 42 9.18 3.82 3.99
N ASP A 43 9.13 2.55 3.63
CA ASP A 43 10.06 1.98 2.65
C ASP A 43 9.89 2.67 1.28
N LEU A 44 8.66 2.90 0.86
CA LEU A 44 8.39 3.60 -0.39
C LEU A 44 8.85 5.06 -0.35
N GLY A 45 8.65 5.73 0.77
CA GLY A 45 9.12 7.10 0.95
C GLY A 45 10.62 7.23 0.87
N ALA A 46 11.34 6.21 1.36
CA ALA A 46 12.79 6.18 1.31
C ALA A 46 13.31 5.87 -0.10
N ASP A 47 12.63 4.97 -0.83
CA ASP A 47 13.01 4.58 -2.19
C ASP A 47 11.80 4.06 -2.96
N ALA A 48 11.25 4.91 -3.81
CA ALA A 48 10.06 4.57 -4.60
C ALA A 48 10.37 3.58 -5.74
N ASN A 49 11.63 3.28 -5.99
CA ASN A 49 12.06 2.32 -7.01
C ASN A 49 12.62 1.04 -6.41
N ARG A 50 12.39 0.83 -5.13
CA ARG A 50 12.95 -0.33 -4.44
C ARG A 50 12.46 -1.65 -5.04
N VAL A 51 13.17 -2.73 -4.71
CA VAL A 51 12.77 -4.09 -5.10
C VAL A 51 11.32 -4.34 -4.71
N GLY A 52 10.53 -4.85 -5.64
CA GLY A 52 9.11 -5.14 -5.41
C GLY A 52 8.18 -4.11 -6.02
N VAL A 53 8.63 -2.90 -6.31
CA VAL A 53 7.81 -1.91 -7.01
C VAL A 53 7.67 -2.30 -8.47
N GLN A 54 6.44 -2.32 -8.97
CA GLN A 54 6.12 -2.76 -10.32
C GLN A 54 5.25 -1.73 -11.01
N SER A 55 5.68 -1.29 -12.20
CA SER A 55 4.85 -0.42 -13.05
C SER A 55 3.68 -1.21 -13.62
N ILE A 56 2.50 -0.58 -13.64
CA ILE A 56 1.31 -1.16 -14.27
C ILE A 56 0.74 -0.23 -15.34
N ASP A 57 1.61 0.44 -16.08
CA ASP A 57 1.20 1.37 -17.14
C ASP A 57 0.24 0.74 -18.14
N ASP A 58 0.36 -0.55 -18.41
CA ASP A 58 -0.51 -1.27 -19.34
C ASP A 58 -1.94 -1.42 -18.81
N ILE A 59 -2.13 -1.33 -17.48
CA ILE A 59 -3.45 -1.41 -16.86
C ILE A 59 -3.95 0.00 -16.55
N ARG A 60 -3.11 0.82 -15.92
CA ARG A 60 -3.42 2.20 -15.58
C ARG A 60 -2.14 3.02 -15.64
N LYS A 61 -2.10 3.99 -16.54
CA LYS A 61 -0.90 4.77 -16.82
C LYS A 61 -0.40 5.50 -15.59
N SER A 62 0.91 5.52 -15.41
CA SER A 62 1.64 6.19 -14.34
C SER A 62 1.50 5.56 -12.96
N TYR A 63 0.82 4.44 -12.86
CA TYR A 63 0.64 3.75 -11.58
C TYR A 63 1.69 2.68 -11.34
N PHE A 64 1.98 2.48 -10.04
CA PHE A 64 2.86 1.43 -9.55
C PHE A 64 2.13 0.62 -8.48
N LEU A 65 2.52 -0.65 -8.36
CA LEU A 65 2.04 -1.52 -7.29
C LEU A 65 3.20 -1.95 -6.42
N TYR A 66 2.91 -2.13 -5.13
CA TYR A 66 3.88 -2.64 -4.17
C TYR A 66 3.17 -3.58 -3.20
N HIS A 67 3.51 -4.87 -3.26
CA HIS A 67 2.93 -5.86 -2.36
C HIS A 67 3.56 -5.73 -0.98
N LEU A 68 2.75 -5.82 0.07
CA LEU A 68 3.23 -5.66 1.45
C LEU A 68 4.28 -6.70 1.84
N LYS A 69 4.30 -7.86 1.16
CA LYS A 69 5.30 -8.92 1.46
C LYS A 69 6.74 -8.42 1.39
N TRP A 70 7.01 -7.40 0.59
CA TRP A 70 8.35 -6.87 0.42
C TRP A 70 8.83 -6.06 1.62
N SER A 71 7.95 -5.71 2.55
CA SER A 71 8.29 -4.98 3.76
C SER A 71 8.10 -5.82 5.04
N ARG A 72 7.69 -7.07 4.91
CA ARG A 72 7.22 -7.85 6.06
C ARG A 72 8.29 -8.16 7.11
N ARG A 73 9.57 -8.09 6.74
CA ARG A 73 10.66 -8.43 7.67
C ARG A 73 11.24 -7.24 8.39
N ALA A 74 10.86 -6.03 8.02
CA ALA A 74 11.41 -4.83 8.61
C ALA A 74 10.77 -4.41 9.94
N PRO A 75 9.46 -4.58 10.17
CA PRO A 75 8.84 -4.16 11.43
C PRO A 75 9.37 -4.93 12.62
N ILE A 76 9.45 -4.27 13.74
CA ILE A 76 9.84 -4.89 15.00
C ILE A 76 8.70 -5.79 15.48
N GLY A 77 9.06 -6.97 16.01
CA GLY A 77 8.10 -7.93 16.53
C GLY A 77 7.79 -9.05 15.56
N PRO A 78 6.80 -9.90 15.88
CA PRO A 78 6.46 -11.04 15.03
C PRO A 78 6.01 -10.57 13.65
N PRO A 79 6.51 -11.18 12.56
CA PRO A 79 6.12 -10.77 11.21
C PRO A 79 4.73 -11.26 10.85
N VAL A 80 4.12 -10.60 9.87
CA VAL A 80 2.92 -11.10 9.21
C VAL A 80 3.36 -12.19 8.23
N HIS A 81 2.85 -13.40 8.38
CA HIS A 81 3.32 -14.54 7.57
C HIS A 81 2.90 -14.45 6.11
N GLN A 82 1.64 -14.08 5.86
CA GLN A 82 1.09 -14.04 4.50
C GLN A 82 0.32 -12.75 4.27
N PRO A 83 1.02 -11.64 4.01
CA PRO A 83 0.32 -10.41 3.62
C PRO A 83 -0.43 -10.64 2.31
N ARG A 84 -1.63 -10.04 2.20
CA ARG A 84 -2.52 -10.26 1.07
C ARG A 84 -2.87 -8.97 0.33
N HIS A 85 -2.18 -7.88 0.62
CA HIS A 85 -2.58 -6.59 0.08
C HIS A 85 -1.44 -5.90 -0.66
N LEU A 86 -1.84 -5.05 -1.60
CA LEU A 86 -0.93 -4.24 -2.40
C LEU A 86 -1.28 -2.78 -2.25
N ILE A 87 -0.25 -1.94 -2.27
CA ILE A 87 -0.39 -0.50 -2.33
C ILE A 87 -0.32 -0.07 -3.78
N ALA A 88 -1.33 0.68 -4.25
CA ALA A 88 -1.31 1.30 -5.58
C ALA A 88 -1.02 2.78 -5.41
N PHE A 89 0.02 3.25 -6.09
CA PHE A 89 0.47 4.63 -5.94
C PHE A 89 0.97 5.22 -7.25
N TYR A 90 1.07 6.54 -7.29
CA TYR A 90 1.76 7.26 -8.36
C TYR A 90 2.56 8.40 -7.74
N ILE A 91 3.43 9.00 -8.51
CA ILE A 91 4.25 10.12 -8.08
C ILE A 91 3.70 11.37 -8.78
N ASP A 92 3.33 12.38 -8.00
CA ASP A 92 2.72 13.59 -8.55
C ASP A 92 3.78 14.62 -8.99
N ASN A 93 3.33 15.76 -9.48
CA ASN A 93 4.21 16.81 -9.99
C ASN A 93 5.10 17.45 -8.90
N SER A 94 4.72 17.28 -7.63
CA SER A 94 5.52 17.73 -6.50
C SER A 94 6.53 16.70 -6.02
N ASP A 95 6.64 15.58 -6.75
CA ASP A 95 7.51 14.45 -6.40
C ASP A 95 7.06 13.70 -5.15
N ASP A 96 5.82 13.88 -4.75
CA ASP A 96 5.21 13.16 -3.63
C ASP A 96 4.66 11.83 -4.10
N ILE A 97 4.70 10.83 -3.22
CA ILE A 97 4.02 9.56 -3.46
C ILE A 97 2.56 9.71 -3.05
N ILE A 98 1.66 9.44 -3.98
CA ILE A 98 0.22 9.49 -3.72
C ILE A 98 -0.30 8.06 -3.65
N VAL A 99 -0.67 7.63 -2.45
CA VAL A 99 -1.25 6.30 -2.24
C VAL A 99 -2.72 6.39 -2.58
N ALA A 100 -3.09 5.87 -3.74
CA ALA A 100 -4.45 6.01 -4.27
C ALA A 100 -5.40 4.97 -3.68
N ARG A 101 -4.95 3.73 -3.56
CA ARG A 101 -5.76 2.63 -3.04
C ARG A 101 -4.87 1.58 -2.37
N VAL A 102 -5.47 0.78 -1.51
CA VAL A 102 -4.85 -0.45 -0.99
C VAL A 102 -5.80 -1.60 -1.31
N PHE A 103 -5.31 -2.60 -2.05
CA PHE A 103 -6.14 -3.68 -2.57
C PHE A 103 -5.80 -5.02 -1.95
N HIS A 104 -6.81 -5.88 -1.84
CA HIS A 104 -6.56 -7.30 -1.70
C HIS A 104 -6.06 -7.84 -3.05
N GLU A 105 -5.13 -8.79 -3.04
CA GLU A 105 -4.51 -9.30 -4.26
C GLU A 105 -5.49 -9.94 -5.25
N ARG A 106 -6.73 -10.22 -4.82
CA ARG A 106 -7.77 -10.79 -5.67
C ARG A 106 -8.67 -9.75 -6.34
N GLN A 107 -8.52 -8.47 -6.00
CA GLN A 107 -9.38 -7.44 -6.59
C GLN A 107 -8.91 -7.08 -8.00
N MET A 108 -9.87 -6.70 -8.84
CA MET A 108 -9.57 -6.28 -10.22
C MET A 108 -9.12 -4.82 -10.23
N LEU A 109 -7.85 -4.62 -10.55
CA LEU A 109 -7.22 -3.30 -10.47
C LEU A 109 -7.87 -2.27 -11.38
N SER A 110 -8.20 -2.66 -12.62
CA SER A 110 -8.72 -1.72 -13.61
C SER A 110 -10.04 -1.07 -13.19
N GLN A 111 -10.79 -1.71 -12.28
CA GLN A 111 -12.07 -1.20 -11.82
C GLN A 111 -11.94 -0.25 -10.63
N HIS A 112 -10.77 -0.18 -10.00
CA HIS A 112 -10.61 0.52 -8.73
C HIS A 112 -9.63 1.67 -8.75
N LEU A 113 -8.85 1.83 -9.83
CA LEU A 113 -7.84 2.88 -9.91
C LEU A 113 -8.36 4.07 -10.71
N PRO A 114 -8.44 5.26 -10.08
CA PRO A 114 -8.79 6.47 -10.81
C PRO A 114 -7.62 6.92 -11.70
N GLU A 115 -7.91 7.80 -12.64
CA GLU A 115 -6.85 8.46 -13.39
C GLU A 115 -5.99 9.28 -12.44
N PRO A 116 -4.65 9.32 -12.64
CA PRO A 116 -3.80 10.17 -11.82
C PRO A 116 -4.16 11.65 -12.01
N ASP A 117 -4.01 12.40 -10.93
CA ASP A 117 -4.20 13.84 -10.98
C ASP A 117 -2.88 14.46 -11.42
N ASP A 118 -2.86 15.07 -12.60
CA ASP A 118 -1.66 15.60 -13.22
C ASP A 118 -1.33 17.05 -12.82
N ARG A 119 -2.04 17.59 -11.85
CA ARG A 119 -1.81 18.96 -11.42
C ARG A 119 -0.76 19.13 -10.37
#